data_9aa85c75d9294d918ebccb406f26ab1d
#
_entry.id   9aa85c75d9294d918ebccb406f26ab1d
#
_cell.length_a   1.000
_cell.length_b   1.000
_cell.length_c   1.000
_cell.angle_alpha   90.00
_cell.angle_beta   90.00
_cell.angle_gamma   90.00
#
_symmetry.space_group_name_H-M   'P 1'
#
loop_
_entity.id
_entity.type
_entity.pdbx_description
1 polymer ?
#
loop_
_entity_poly.entity_id
_entity_poly.type
_entity_poly.pdbx_seq_one_letter_code
_entity_poly.pdbx_strand_id
1 'polypeptide(L)'
;LEMRALLLHLRPLGLKDKSLGEGIKDLVIDLQKKVPMKVVHEIQDFKVPKGIEDHLFRITQEAISNTLRHSNGTKVTVELFNKDDYLLLRIQDNGKGFNVDEKLEQSYGLKNMRERALEIGATFHIVSLPDSGTRIEVKAPLNKEDSYDD
;
A
#
# COMPACT_ATOMS: atom_id res chain seq x y z
N LEU A 1 -8.45 10.04 15.24
CA LEU A 1 -7.70 8.87 15.68
C LEU A 1 -8.53 7.62 15.58
N GLU A 2 -9.72 7.67 16.12
CA GLU A 2 -10.61 6.53 16.06
C GLU A 2 -11.15 6.28 14.67
N MET A 3 -11.34 7.32 13.90
CA MET A 3 -11.74 7.18 12.53
C MET A 3 -10.72 6.41 11.72
N ARG A 4 -9.47 6.68 11.97
CA ARG A 4 -8.41 5.97 11.29
C ARG A 4 -8.38 4.51 11.69
N ALA A 5 -8.57 4.22 12.96
CA ALA A 5 -8.62 2.85 13.43
C ALA A 5 -9.76 2.09 12.76
N LEU A 6 -10.90 2.74 12.61
CA LEU A 6 -12.01 2.14 11.90
C LEU A 6 -11.68 1.86 10.44
N LEU A 7 -11.01 2.79 9.77
CA LEU A 7 -10.61 2.56 8.38
C LEU A 7 -9.72 1.34 8.25
N LEU A 8 -8.78 1.18 9.16
CA LEU A 8 -7.89 0.04 9.12
C LEU A 8 -8.60 -1.29 9.41
N HIS A 9 -9.64 -1.25 10.21
CA HIS A 9 -10.40 -2.45 10.56
C HIS A 9 -11.47 -2.80 9.56
N LEU A 10 -11.78 -1.90 8.67
CA LEU A 10 -12.73 -2.19 7.61
C LEU A 10 -12.12 -3.15 6.64
N ARG A 11 -11.50 -4.06 7.03
CA ARG A 11 -11.05 -5.03 6.31
C ARG A 11 -11.36 -5.12 5.00
N PRO A 12 -11.01 -5.94 4.39
CA PRO A 12 -11.10 -5.97 2.96
C PRO A 12 -12.51 -6.18 2.44
N LEU A 13 -13.45 -5.55 3.06
CA LEU A 13 -14.70 -5.35 2.38
C LEU A 13 -14.47 -4.66 1.05
N GLY A 14 -13.43 -3.86 0.95
CA GLY A 14 -13.08 -3.21 -0.29
C GLY A 14 -12.68 -4.17 -1.40
N LEU A 15 -12.34 -5.41 -1.06
CA LEU A 15 -12.00 -6.42 -2.06
C LEU A 15 -13.10 -7.42 -2.31
N LYS A 16 -14.23 -7.29 -1.64
CA LYS A 16 -15.30 -8.25 -1.85
C LYS A 16 -15.78 -8.17 -3.29
N ASP A 17 -15.67 -9.29 -4.01
CA ASP A 17 -16.07 -9.38 -5.41
C ASP A 17 -15.34 -8.42 -6.33
N LYS A 18 -14.13 -8.01 -5.95
CA LYS A 18 -13.32 -7.08 -6.74
C LYS A 18 -11.91 -7.60 -6.87
N SER A 19 -11.25 -7.22 -7.96
CA SER A 19 -9.82 -7.46 -8.10
C SER A 19 -9.06 -6.50 -7.19
N LEU A 20 -7.79 -6.80 -6.96
CA LEU A 20 -6.94 -5.89 -6.18
C LEU A 20 -6.91 -4.50 -6.79
N GLY A 21 -6.74 -4.42 -8.11
CA GLY A 21 -6.70 -3.13 -8.79
C GLY A 21 -7.98 -2.34 -8.61
N GLU A 22 -9.13 -3.01 -8.74
CA GLU A 22 -10.41 -2.35 -8.54
C GLU A 22 -10.58 -1.85 -7.12
N GLY A 23 -10.19 -2.68 -6.15
CA GLY A 23 -10.29 -2.31 -4.75
C GLY A 23 -9.43 -1.11 -4.41
N ILE A 24 -8.20 -1.07 -4.92
CA ILE A 24 -7.31 0.06 -4.68
C ILE A 24 -7.84 1.32 -5.34
N LYS A 25 -8.34 1.22 -6.57
CA LYS A 25 -8.93 2.38 -7.25
C LYS A 25 -10.08 2.96 -6.44
N ASP A 26 -10.97 2.10 -5.94
CA ASP A 26 -12.10 2.56 -5.15
C ASP A 26 -11.63 3.25 -3.88
N LEU A 27 -10.62 2.67 -3.23
CA LEU A 27 -10.04 3.26 -2.02
C LEU A 27 -9.48 4.65 -2.29
N VAL A 28 -8.74 4.79 -3.38
CA VAL A 28 -8.11 6.06 -3.74
C VAL A 28 -9.16 7.11 -4.10
N ILE A 29 -10.15 6.74 -4.87
CA ILE A 29 -11.21 7.67 -5.29
C ILE A 29 -11.99 8.14 -4.06
N ASP A 30 -12.32 7.22 -3.18
CA ASP A 30 -13.04 7.58 -1.96
C ASP A 30 -12.20 8.49 -1.07
N LEU A 31 -10.92 8.17 -0.96
CA LEU A 31 -10.00 8.98 -0.15
C LEU A 31 -9.91 10.41 -0.66
N GLN A 32 -9.83 10.59 -1.98
CA GLN A 32 -9.72 11.92 -2.57
C GLN A 32 -10.88 12.83 -2.17
N LYS A 33 -12.03 12.26 -1.94
CA LYS A 33 -13.21 13.03 -1.52
C LYS A 33 -13.10 13.53 -0.08
N LYS A 34 -12.23 12.90 0.71
CA LYS A 34 -12.16 13.15 2.15
C LYS A 34 -10.95 13.95 2.59
N VAL A 35 -9.95 14.11 1.74
CA VAL A 35 -8.71 14.77 2.13
C VAL A 35 -8.37 15.91 1.18
N PRO A 36 -7.71 16.96 1.67
CA PRO A 36 -7.28 18.06 0.82
C PRO A 36 -6.06 17.72 -0.03
N MET A 37 -5.29 16.72 0.37
CA MET A 37 -4.11 16.30 -0.35
C MET A 37 -4.52 15.73 -1.71
N LYS A 38 -3.75 16.03 -2.76
CA LYS A 38 -4.02 15.47 -4.07
C LYS A 38 -3.63 14.00 -4.09
N VAL A 39 -4.57 13.14 -4.46
CA VAL A 39 -4.32 11.70 -4.55
C VAL A 39 -4.29 11.31 -6.02
N VAL A 40 -3.15 10.82 -6.47
CA VAL A 40 -2.94 10.41 -7.85
C VAL A 40 -2.77 8.90 -7.88
N HIS A 41 -3.31 8.25 -8.89
CA HIS A 41 -3.13 6.80 -8.98
C HIS A 41 -2.86 6.38 -10.42
N GLU A 42 -2.12 5.30 -10.53
CA GLU A 42 -1.90 4.61 -11.80
C GLU A 42 -1.95 3.12 -11.47
N ILE A 43 -3.09 2.51 -11.75
CA ILE A 43 -3.39 1.15 -11.33
C ILE A 43 -3.64 0.30 -12.56
N GLN A 44 -2.80 -0.68 -12.79
CA GLN A 44 -3.05 -1.66 -13.83
C GLN A 44 -3.99 -2.73 -13.30
N ASP A 45 -4.89 -3.19 -14.13
CA ASP A 45 -5.83 -4.22 -13.74
C ASP A 45 -5.36 -5.54 -14.33
N PHE A 46 -5.04 -6.48 -13.47
CA PHE A 46 -4.57 -7.80 -13.88
C PHE A 46 -4.88 -8.79 -12.78
N LYS A 47 -4.84 -10.06 -13.13
CA LYS A 47 -5.17 -11.10 -12.17
C LYS A 47 -4.05 -11.26 -11.16
N VAL A 48 -4.41 -11.17 -9.88
CA VAL A 48 -3.49 -11.34 -8.77
C VAL A 48 -3.93 -12.58 -8.00
N PRO A 49 -3.00 -13.47 -7.63
CA PRO A 49 -3.38 -14.64 -6.82
C PRO A 49 -4.09 -14.22 -5.54
N LYS A 50 -5.16 -14.93 -5.21
CA LYS A 50 -5.97 -14.57 -4.06
C LYS A 50 -5.22 -14.56 -2.75
N GLY A 51 -4.24 -15.42 -2.63
CA GLY A 51 -3.47 -15.53 -1.39
C GLY A 51 -2.69 -14.28 -1.04
N ILE A 52 -2.41 -13.40 -2.01
CA ILE A 52 -1.63 -12.21 -1.74
C ILE A 52 -2.46 -10.92 -1.80
N GLU A 53 -3.68 -10.98 -2.33
CA GLU A 53 -4.49 -9.77 -2.49
C GLU A 53 -4.78 -9.06 -1.18
N ASP A 54 -5.22 -9.81 -0.18
CA ASP A 54 -5.60 -9.22 1.10
C ASP A 54 -4.42 -8.51 1.76
N HIS A 55 -3.26 -9.14 1.73
CA HIS A 55 -2.07 -8.54 2.32
C HIS A 55 -1.69 -7.25 1.61
N LEU A 56 -1.72 -7.26 0.28
CA LEU A 56 -1.36 -6.07 -0.49
C LEU A 56 -2.36 -4.93 -0.28
N PHE A 57 -3.63 -5.27 -0.19
CA PHE A 57 -4.65 -4.25 0.07
C PHE A 57 -4.45 -3.61 1.45
N ARG A 58 -4.15 -4.42 2.45
CA ARG A 58 -3.91 -3.90 3.80
C ARG A 58 -2.63 -3.09 3.89
N ILE A 59 -1.60 -3.48 3.16
CA ILE A 59 -0.38 -2.67 3.07
C ILE A 59 -0.71 -1.31 2.48
N THR A 60 -1.52 -1.28 1.43
CA THR A 60 -1.94 -0.03 0.81
C THR A 60 -2.70 0.85 1.80
N GLN A 61 -3.65 0.26 2.54
CA GLN A 61 -4.40 1.01 3.53
C GLN A 61 -3.49 1.60 4.60
N GLU A 62 -2.55 0.81 5.09
CA GLU A 62 -1.64 1.27 6.14
C GLU A 62 -0.69 2.36 5.62
N ALA A 63 -0.18 2.19 4.41
CA ALA A 63 0.71 3.19 3.82
C ALA A 63 0.00 4.53 3.64
N ILE A 64 -1.24 4.49 3.15
CA ILE A 64 -2.04 5.69 3.00
C ILE A 64 -2.33 6.33 4.37
N SER A 65 -2.67 5.51 5.34
CA SER A 65 -2.93 5.99 6.69
C SER A 65 -1.70 6.70 7.27
N ASN A 66 -0.52 6.15 7.06
CA ASN A 66 0.72 6.78 7.49
C ASN A 66 0.93 8.12 6.82
N THR A 67 0.67 8.18 5.52
CA THR A 67 0.79 9.43 4.78
C THR A 67 -0.13 10.51 5.35
N LEU A 68 -1.37 10.15 5.61
CA LEU A 68 -2.35 11.10 6.13
C LEU A 68 -1.98 11.61 7.51
N ARG A 69 -1.38 10.76 8.33
CA ARG A 69 -1.04 11.14 9.70
C ARG A 69 0.23 11.95 9.82
N HIS A 70 1.21 11.66 8.98
CA HIS A 70 2.57 12.13 9.24
C HIS A 70 3.20 12.94 8.14
N SER A 71 2.66 12.87 6.93
CA SER A 71 3.36 13.41 5.78
C SER A 71 3.41 14.93 5.73
N ASN A 72 2.27 15.60 6.02
CA ASN A 72 2.11 17.03 5.77
C ASN A 72 2.44 17.41 4.33
N GLY A 73 2.37 16.45 3.42
CA GLY A 73 2.62 16.71 2.02
C GLY A 73 1.37 17.20 1.31
N THR A 74 1.52 17.51 0.03
CA THR A 74 0.43 17.98 -0.79
C THR A 74 -0.04 16.95 -1.80
N LYS A 75 0.69 15.87 -1.95
CA LYS A 75 0.41 14.88 -2.98
C LYS A 75 0.83 13.49 -2.52
N VAL A 76 -0.02 12.50 -2.79
CA VAL A 76 0.32 11.09 -2.62
C VAL A 76 -0.01 10.37 -3.92
N THR A 77 0.87 9.46 -4.33
CA THR A 77 0.71 8.68 -5.55
C THR A 77 0.65 7.21 -5.19
N VAL A 78 -0.34 6.50 -5.73
CA VAL A 78 -0.50 5.07 -5.52
C VAL A 78 -0.40 4.38 -6.87
N GLU A 79 0.51 3.43 -6.99
CA GLU A 79 0.78 2.76 -8.26
C GLU A 79 0.78 1.26 -8.09
N LEU A 80 0.20 0.56 -9.05
CA LEU A 80 0.21 -0.90 -9.09
C LEU A 80 0.51 -1.33 -10.53
N PHE A 81 1.62 -2.03 -10.70
CA PHE A 81 2.10 -2.44 -12.03
C PHE A 81 2.31 -3.94 -12.11
N ASN A 82 1.97 -4.49 -13.26
CA ASN A 82 2.27 -5.87 -13.62
C ASN A 82 3.63 -5.89 -14.33
N LYS A 83 4.61 -6.54 -13.72
CA LYS A 83 5.96 -6.65 -14.30
C LYS A 83 6.24 -8.07 -14.76
N ASP A 84 5.18 -8.85 -15.03
CA ASP A 84 5.21 -10.24 -15.49
C ASP A 84 5.63 -11.24 -14.41
N ASP A 85 6.85 -11.19 -13.92
CA ASP A 85 7.31 -12.12 -12.90
C ASP A 85 6.92 -11.67 -11.50
N TYR A 86 6.64 -10.39 -11.34
CA TYR A 86 6.23 -9.84 -10.06
C TYR A 86 5.30 -8.65 -10.29
N LEU A 87 4.59 -8.28 -9.25
CA LEU A 87 3.86 -7.04 -9.25
C LEU A 87 4.63 -6.01 -8.42
N LEU A 88 4.47 -4.76 -8.78
CA LEU A 88 5.07 -3.65 -8.04
C LEU A 88 3.94 -2.79 -7.49
N LEU A 89 3.89 -2.66 -6.18
CA LEU A 89 2.99 -1.75 -5.50
C LEU A 89 3.84 -0.63 -4.91
N ARG A 90 3.50 0.61 -5.22
CA ARG A 90 4.27 1.75 -4.75
C ARG A 90 3.34 2.83 -4.22
N ILE A 91 3.63 3.32 -3.03
CA ILE A 91 2.92 4.45 -2.44
C ILE A 91 3.98 5.50 -2.11
N GLN A 92 3.81 6.70 -2.65
CA GLN A 92 4.80 7.76 -2.50
C GLN A 92 4.12 9.07 -2.15
N ASP A 93 4.68 9.80 -1.19
CA ASP A 93 4.21 11.14 -0.87
C ASP A 93 5.36 12.13 -0.95
N ASN A 94 5.01 13.41 -1.02
CA ASN A 94 6.00 14.49 -1.07
C ASN A 94 6.06 15.25 0.24
N GLY A 95 5.83 14.55 1.34
CA GLY A 95 5.75 15.17 2.64
C GLY A 95 7.08 15.35 3.34
N LYS A 96 7.01 15.40 4.66
CA LYS A 96 8.20 15.73 5.46
C LYS A 96 9.18 14.59 5.63
N GLY A 97 8.77 13.35 5.32
CA GLY A 97 9.65 12.21 5.48
C GLY A 97 10.04 11.94 6.93
N PHE A 98 10.94 11.00 7.11
CA PHE A 98 11.40 10.62 8.45
C PHE A 98 12.67 9.78 8.33
N ASN A 99 13.31 9.56 9.48
CA ASN A 99 14.45 8.64 9.56
C ASN A 99 13.90 7.22 9.66
N VAL A 100 14.20 6.40 8.66
CA VAL A 100 13.63 5.06 8.55
C VAL A 100 14.05 4.17 9.72
N ASP A 101 15.30 4.20 10.09
CA ASP A 101 15.79 3.33 11.16
C ASP A 101 15.09 3.60 12.49
N GLU A 102 14.90 4.87 12.81
CA GLU A 102 14.20 5.24 14.02
C GLU A 102 12.73 4.82 13.97
N LYS A 103 12.08 5.06 12.83
CA LYS A 103 10.65 4.79 12.70
C LYS A 103 10.34 3.31 12.66
N LEU A 104 11.20 2.50 12.05
CA LEU A 104 10.96 1.07 12.02
C LEU A 104 10.89 0.45 13.40
N GLU A 105 11.69 0.96 14.33
CA GLU A 105 11.66 0.44 15.70
C GLU A 105 10.43 0.90 16.47
N GLN A 106 9.90 2.06 16.14
CA GLN A 106 8.82 2.69 16.88
C GLN A 106 7.45 2.53 16.25
N SER A 107 7.41 2.33 14.94
CA SER A 107 6.13 2.32 14.21
C SER A 107 5.58 0.93 14.09
N TYR A 108 4.41 0.73 14.66
CA TYR A 108 3.68 -0.51 14.56
C TYR A 108 3.23 -0.75 13.11
N GLY A 109 2.76 0.32 12.46
CA GLY A 109 2.29 0.21 11.09
C GLY A 109 3.36 -0.21 10.10
N LEU A 110 4.56 0.34 10.23
CA LEU A 110 5.66 -0.03 9.35
C LEU A 110 6.07 -1.47 9.53
N LYS A 111 6.12 -1.93 10.79
CA LYS A 111 6.42 -3.33 11.07
C LYS A 111 5.36 -4.25 10.50
N ASN A 112 4.10 -3.90 10.65
CA ASN A 112 3.01 -4.70 10.12
C ASN A 112 3.07 -4.83 8.61
N MET A 113 3.35 -3.73 7.92
CA MET A 113 3.48 -3.76 6.47
C MET A 113 4.60 -4.70 6.04
N ARG A 114 5.74 -4.59 6.71
CA ARG A 114 6.87 -5.45 6.38
C ARG A 114 6.55 -6.92 6.62
N GLU A 115 5.91 -7.22 7.74
CA GLU A 115 5.55 -8.59 8.04
C GLU A 115 4.56 -9.16 7.04
N ARG A 116 3.58 -8.36 6.64
CA ARG A 116 2.63 -8.80 5.62
C ARG A 116 3.31 -9.09 4.30
N ALA A 117 4.26 -8.23 3.93
CA ALA A 117 5.02 -8.46 2.70
C ALA A 117 5.81 -9.76 2.78
N LEU A 118 6.47 -9.99 3.90
CA LEU A 118 7.26 -11.21 4.08
C LEU A 118 6.40 -12.47 4.03
N GLU A 119 5.19 -12.42 4.57
CA GLU A 119 4.29 -13.56 4.54
C GLU A 119 3.93 -14.01 3.13
N ILE A 120 3.90 -13.10 2.18
CA ILE A 120 3.55 -13.45 0.81
C ILE A 120 4.79 -13.58 -0.08
N GLY A 121 5.96 -13.66 0.52
CA GLY A 121 7.20 -13.81 -0.24
C GLY A 121 7.62 -12.56 -0.99
N ALA A 122 7.10 -11.41 -0.58
CA ALA A 122 7.41 -10.14 -1.24
C ALA A 122 8.60 -9.46 -0.56
N THR A 123 9.22 -8.52 -1.29
CA THR A 123 10.20 -7.63 -0.71
C THR A 123 9.52 -6.33 -0.32
N PHE A 124 10.02 -5.72 0.74
CA PHE A 124 9.48 -4.47 1.26
C PHE A 124 10.61 -3.45 1.35
N HIS A 125 10.47 -2.35 0.64
CA HIS A 125 11.46 -1.28 0.66
C HIS A 125 10.79 0.02 1.05
N ILE A 126 11.43 0.74 1.96
CA ILE A 126 10.96 2.05 2.34
C ILE A 126 12.12 3.02 2.22
N VAL A 127 11.89 4.12 1.52
CA VAL A 127 12.88 5.19 1.35
C VAL A 127 12.24 6.45 1.87
N SER A 128 12.86 7.03 2.87
CA SER A 128 12.39 8.28 3.45
C SER A 128 13.57 8.99 4.10
N LEU A 129 13.61 10.29 3.91
CA LEU A 129 14.58 11.15 4.58
C LEU A 129 13.82 12.41 5.01
N PRO A 130 14.29 13.06 6.08
CA PRO A 130 13.63 14.30 6.50
C PRO A 130 13.50 15.28 5.34
N ASP A 131 12.31 15.83 5.17
CA ASP A 131 11.97 16.82 4.15
C ASP A 131 12.02 16.31 2.70
N SER A 132 12.09 14.99 2.51
CA SER A 132 12.16 14.41 1.16
C SER A 132 10.99 13.50 0.82
N GLY A 133 9.99 13.43 1.68
CA GLY A 133 8.86 12.54 1.44
C GLY A 133 9.18 11.09 1.76
N THR A 134 8.25 10.22 1.43
CA THR A 134 8.36 8.79 1.73
C THR A 134 7.90 7.98 0.53
N ARG A 135 8.64 6.92 0.23
CA ARG A 135 8.25 5.98 -0.81
C ARG A 135 8.31 4.56 -0.24
N ILE A 136 7.19 3.86 -0.36
CA ILE A 136 7.08 2.47 0.04
C ILE A 136 6.90 1.65 -1.23
N GLU A 137 7.71 0.60 -1.38
CA GLU A 137 7.61 -0.30 -2.52
C GLU A 137 7.53 -1.74 -2.06
N VAL A 138 6.58 -2.47 -2.63
CA VAL A 138 6.42 -3.89 -2.39
C VAL A 138 6.49 -4.59 -3.73
N LYS A 139 7.39 -5.59 -3.84
CA LYS A 139 7.49 -6.43 -5.02
C LYS A 139 7.06 -7.82 -4.62
N ALA A 140 5.93 -8.25 -5.14
CA ALA A 140 5.38 -9.57 -4.81
C ALA A 140 5.48 -10.48 -6.04
N PRO A 141 5.96 -11.71 -5.87
CA PRO A 141 6.10 -12.60 -7.00
C PRO A 141 4.74 -12.97 -7.58
N LEU A 142 4.67 -12.95 -8.90
CA LEU A 142 3.54 -13.47 -9.63
C LEU A 142 3.96 -14.85 -10.12
N ASN A 143 3.80 -15.82 -9.24
CA ASN A 143 4.30 -17.14 -9.50
C ASN A 143 3.34 -17.90 -10.40
N LYS A 144 3.77 -18.15 -11.63
CA LYS A 144 2.92 -18.85 -12.57
C LYS A 144 2.67 -20.30 -12.21
N GLU A 145 3.55 -20.86 -11.38
CA GLU A 145 3.37 -22.24 -10.95
C GLU A 145 2.17 -22.38 -10.02
N ASP A 146 1.84 -21.35 -9.30
CA ASP A 146 0.68 -21.37 -8.41
C ASP A 146 -0.61 -21.57 -9.18
N SER A 147 -0.63 -21.25 -10.46
CA SER A 147 -1.82 -21.42 -11.26
C SER A 147 -2.09 -22.88 -11.60
N TYR A 148 -1.13 -23.74 -11.43
CA TYR A 148 -1.31 -25.16 -11.68
C TYR A 148 -2.02 -25.88 -10.56
N ASP A 149 -1.94 -25.32 -9.38
CA ASP A 149 -2.54 -25.93 -8.20
C ASP A 149 -4.02 -25.63 -8.07
N ASP A 150 -4.53 -24.86 -8.97
CA ASP A 150 -5.94 -24.47 -8.95
C ASP A 150 -6.86 -25.51 -9.63
#